data_9bb65b6497bf2c8df0107d47a59f25dd
#
_entry.id   9bb65b6497bf2c8df0107d47a59f25dd
#
_cell.length_a   1.000
_cell.length_b   1.000
_cell.length_c   1.000
_cell.angle_alpha   90.00
_cell.angle_beta   90.00
_cell.angle_gamma   90.00
#
_symmetry.space_group_name_H-M   'P 1'
#
loop_
_entity.id
_entity.type
_entity.pdbx_description
1 polymer ?
#
loop_
_entity_poly.entity_id
_entity_poly.type
_entity_poly.pdbx_seq_one_letter_code
_entity_poly.pdbx_strand_id
1 'polypeptide(L)'
;MRGGIMEQNSIVVKNVTKKFDDFMLDHISFTVPTGRIVGFIGENGAGKSTTINLILDQLKLDTGEIRILGKQNHSYLHKENIGVVFDECKFHSVLNAKDIAQILSGSYKTWDMNLFEEYMKRLDVPLNKSIGQLSKGMKMKLSIICALSHRPQILILDEATTGLDPVVRDEILDIFLEFYSR
;
A
#
# COMPACT_ATOMS: atom_id res chain seq x y z
N MET A 1 26.08 -1.71 30.51
CA MET A 1 24.63 -1.65 30.24
C MET A 1 24.45 -1.42 28.75
N ARG A 2 24.00 -2.43 27.99
CA ARG A 2 23.70 -2.30 26.56
C ARG A 2 22.34 -1.64 26.49
N GLY A 3 22.29 -0.37 26.10
CA GLY A 3 21.05 0.33 25.80
C GLY A 3 20.33 -0.42 24.68
N GLY A 4 19.21 -1.07 24.98
CA GLY A 4 18.36 -1.70 23.98
C GLY A 4 17.88 -0.61 23.03
N ILE A 5 18.24 -0.72 21.78
CA ILE A 5 17.60 0.02 20.69
C ILE A 5 16.13 -0.39 20.78
N MET A 6 15.25 0.49 21.24
CA MET A 6 13.80 0.24 21.15
C MET A 6 13.49 0.11 19.67
N GLU A 7 13.16 -1.08 19.21
CA GLU A 7 12.71 -1.31 17.85
C GLU A 7 11.51 -0.39 17.59
N GLN A 8 11.70 0.58 16.73
CA GLN A 8 10.66 1.50 16.37
C GLN A 8 9.69 0.77 15.43
N ASN A 9 8.43 0.67 15.81
CA ASN A 9 7.40 0.01 15.00
C ASN A 9 6.77 1.00 14.03
N SER A 10 6.71 0.62 12.75
CA SER A 10 6.01 1.39 11.72
C SER A 10 4.49 1.29 11.88
N ILE A 11 3.98 0.11 12.25
CA ILE A 11 2.55 -0.11 12.53
C ILE A 11 2.41 -0.86 13.85
N VAL A 12 1.47 -0.43 14.67
CA VAL A 12 1.06 -1.11 15.91
C VAL A 12 -0.46 -1.28 15.88
N VAL A 13 -0.91 -2.51 15.94
CA VAL A 13 -2.32 -2.89 16.09
C VAL A 13 -2.48 -3.52 17.46
N LYS A 14 -3.38 -3.01 18.31
CA LYS A 14 -3.52 -3.46 19.69
C LYS A 14 -4.98 -3.66 20.08
N ASN A 15 -5.33 -4.91 20.39
CA ASN A 15 -6.65 -5.36 20.84
C ASN A 15 -7.78 -4.85 19.93
N VAL A 16 -7.56 -4.85 18.62
CA VAL A 16 -8.52 -4.32 17.66
C VAL A 16 -9.62 -5.33 17.42
N THR A 17 -10.85 -4.88 17.59
CA THR A 17 -12.06 -5.63 17.28
C THR A 17 -12.88 -4.88 16.25
N LYS A 18 -13.41 -5.62 15.27
CA LYS A 18 -14.38 -5.14 14.30
C LYS A 18 -15.45 -6.19 14.07
N LYS A 19 -16.69 -5.83 14.34
CA LYS A 19 -17.85 -6.71 14.20
C LYS A 19 -18.65 -6.36 12.95
N PHE A 20 -19.05 -7.38 12.22
CA PHE A 20 -20.02 -7.38 11.13
C PHE A 20 -21.13 -8.38 11.46
N ASP A 21 -22.17 -8.45 10.66
CA ASP A 21 -23.30 -9.36 10.92
C ASP A 21 -22.89 -10.84 10.97
N ASP A 22 -22.07 -11.28 10.02
CA ASP A 22 -21.64 -12.68 9.87
C ASP A 22 -20.14 -12.92 10.11
N PHE A 23 -19.39 -11.88 10.54
CA PHE A 23 -17.94 -11.97 10.71
C PHE A 23 -17.44 -11.03 11.80
N MET A 24 -16.43 -11.44 12.54
CA MET A 24 -15.77 -10.60 13.53
C MET A 24 -14.25 -10.78 13.51
N LEU A 25 -13.53 -9.67 13.44
CA LEU A 25 -12.14 -9.61 13.87
C LEU A 25 -12.15 -9.41 15.39
N ASP A 26 -11.57 -10.35 16.15
CA ASP A 26 -11.64 -10.36 17.60
C ASP A 26 -10.26 -10.15 18.24
N HIS A 27 -10.10 -9.02 18.93
CA HIS A 27 -8.93 -8.63 19.74
C HIS A 27 -7.57 -8.88 19.05
N ILE A 28 -7.47 -8.61 17.74
CA ILE A 28 -6.21 -8.81 17.02
C ILE A 28 -5.14 -7.83 17.51
N SER A 29 -3.92 -8.34 17.67
CA SER A 29 -2.77 -7.55 18.08
C SER A 29 -1.52 -8.02 17.35
N PHE A 30 -0.80 -7.08 16.72
CA PHE A 30 0.50 -7.33 16.10
C PHE A 30 1.25 -6.02 15.88
N THR A 31 2.53 -6.13 15.54
CA THR A 31 3.38 -5.00 15.20
C THR A 31 4.12 -5.27 13.90
N VAL A 32 4.39 -4.19 13.16
CA VAL A 32 5.28 -4.19 11.99
C VAL A 32 6.50 -3.34 12.36
N PRO A 33 7.66 -3.97 12.62
CA PRO A 33 8.88 -3.23 12.92
C PRO A 33 9.34 -2.39 11.72
N THR A 34 9.98 -1.25 11.98
CA THR A 34 10.57 -0.41 10.93
C THR A 34 11.67 -1.15 10.17
N GLY A 35 11.71 -0.98 8.85
CA GLY A 35 12.70 -1.64 8.00
C GLY A 35 12.51 -3.16 7.93
N ARG A 36 11.29 -3.66 8.04
CA ARG A 36 10.98 -5.09 7.90
C ARG A 36 9.88 -5.32 6.87
N ILE A 37 9.98 -6.44 6.16
CA ILE A 37 8.91 -6.99 5.35
C ILE A 37 8.13 -7.97 6.23
N VAL A 38 6.83 -7.75 6.36
CA VAL A 38 5.93 -8.61 7.16
C VAL A 38 4.85 -9.17 6.25
N GLY A 39 4.74 -10.50 6.19
CA GLY A 39 3.67 -11.20 5.49
C GLY A 39 2.45 -11.39 6.40
N PHE A 40 1.28 -10.98 5.91
CA PHE A 40 0.01 -11.19 6.59
C PHE A 40 -0.71 -12.38 5.92
N ILE A 41 -0.59 -13.57 6.53
CA ILE A 41 -1.02 -14.84 5.94
C ILE A 41 -2.30 -15.32 6.62
N GLY A 42 -3.21 -15.90 5.84
CA GLY A 42 -4.46 -16.47 6.33
C GLY A 42 -5.34 -16.93 5.17
N GLU A 43 -6.35 -17.73 5.46
CA GLU A 43 -7.34 -18.20 4.48
C GLU A 43 -8.13 -17.04 3.87
N ASN A 44 -8.83 -17.32 2.76
CA ASN A 44 -9.78 -16.35 2.21
C ASN A 44 -10.93 -16.14 3.20
N GLY A 45 -11.29 -14.87 3.44
CA GLY A 45 -12.28 -14.53 4.46
C GLY A 45 -11.74 -14.39 5.89
N ALA A 46 -10.46 -14.69 6.16
CA ALA A 46 -9.86 -14.54 7.50
C ALA A 46 -9.71 -13.09 7.98
N GLY A 47 -10.14 -12.09 7.19
CA GLY A 47 -10.12 -10.68 7.58
C GLY A 47 -8.86 -9.92 7.20
N LYS A 48 -8.02 -10.43 6.28
CA LYS A 48 -6.80 -9.75 5.84
C LYS A 48 -7.08 -8.35 5.29
N SER A 49 -7.91 -8.25 4.26
CA SER A 49 -8.29 -6.96 3.66
C SER A 49 -9.08 -6.08 4.63
N THR A 50 -9.89 -6.66 5.52
CA THR A 50 -10.56 -5.92 6.60
C THR A 50 -9.54 -5.26 7.53
N THR A 51 -8.50 -5.99 7.92
CA THR A 51 -7.42 -5.46 8.77
C THR A 51 -6.66 -4.35 8.07
N ILE A 52 -6.35 -4.50 6.77
CA ILE A 52 -5.72 -3.45 5.96
C ILE A 52 -6.61 -2.20 5.91
N ASN A 53 -7.90 -2.35 5.67
CA ASN A 53 -8.86 -1.24 5.63
C ASN A 53 -8.98 -0.52 7.00
N LEU A 54 -8.89 -1.25 8.12
CA LEU A 54 -8.82 -0.66 9.47
C LEU A 54 -7.52 0.13 9.67
N ILE A 55 -6.37 -0.40 9.24
CA ILE A 55 -5.07 0.30 9.29
C ILE A 55 -5.14 1.60 8.48
N LEU A 56 -5.74 1.56 7.29
CA LEU A 56 -5.89 2.71 6.38
C LEU A 56 -6.98 3.71 6.80
N ASP A 57 -7.67 3.47 7.91
CA ASP A 57 -8.82 4.27 8.38
C ASP A 57 -9.95 4.37 7.33
N GLN A 58 -10.09 3.36 6.48
CA GLN A 58 -11.22 3.21 5.57
C GLN A 58 -12.43 2.55 6.25
N LEU A 59 -12.17 1.82 7.33
CA LEU A 59 -13.16 1.26 8.24
C LEU A 59 -12.88 1.76 9.65
N LYS A 60 -13.94 2.03 10.41
CA LYS A 60 -13.83 2.35 11.84
C LYS A 60 -13.76 1.08 12.67
N LEU A 61 -12.78 0.98 13.56
CA LEU A 61 -12.70 -0.07 14.56
C LEU A 61 -13.79 0.14 15.64
N ASP A 62 -14.21 -0.95 16.27
CA ASP A 62 -15.20 -0.87 17.37
C ASP A 62 -14.48 -0.74 18.71
N THR A 63 -13.36 -1.45 18.91
CA THR A 63 -12.48 -1.32 20.07
C THR A 63 -11.00 -1.49 19.69
N GLY A 64 -10.11 -1.09 20.60
CA GLY A 64 -8.66 -1.17 20.40
C GLY A 64 -8.03 0.10 19.85
N GLU A 65 -6.79 0.02 19.43
CA GLU A 65 -6.08 1.15 18.81
C GLU A 65 -5.17 0.68 17.67
N ILE A 66 -4.99 1.57 16.70
CA ILE A 66 -4.01 1.40 15.62
C ILE A 66 -3.13 2.64 15.60
N ARG A 67 -1.81 2.43 15.58
CA ARG A 67 -0.83 3.51 15.44
C ARG A 67 0.04 3.26 14.21
N ILE A 68 0.32 4.34 13.49
CA ILE A 68 1.20 4.36 12.33
C ILE A 68 2.26 5.41 12.58
N LEU A 69 3.54 5.03 12.48
CA LEU A 69 4.68 5.90 12.79
C LEU A 69 4.52 6.63 14.14
N GLY A 70 4.03 5.88 15.15
CA GLY A 70 3.85 6.35 16.52
C GLY A 70 2.59 7.20 16.79
N LYS A 71 1.80 7.52 15.76
CA LYS A 71 0.56 8.33 15.90
C LYS A 71 -0.68 7.47 15.60
N GLN A 72 -1.86 7.89 16.03
CA GLN A 72 -3.13 7.19 15.74
C GLN A 72 -3.46 7.23 14.25
N ASN A 73 -4.05 6.17 13.69
CA ASN A 73 -4.24 5.98 12.25
C ASN A 73 -5.20 6.97 11.56
N HIS A 74 -6.09 7.63 12.30
CA HIS A 74 -7.00 8.66 11.77
C HIS A 74 -6.35 10.05 11.57
N SER A 75 -5.05 10.19 11.83
CA SER A 75 -4.33 11.43 11.55
C SER A 75 -4.05 11.58 10.05
N TYR A 76 -4.48 12.68 9.43
CA TYR A 76 -4.21 12.99 8.02
C TYR A 76 -2.70 12.97 7.66
N LEU A 77 -1.83 13.23 8.64
CA LEU A 77 -0.38 13.27 8.47
C LEU A 77 0.25 11.92 8.09
N HIS A 78 -0.49 10.81 8.18
CA HIS A 78 0.05 9.49 7.83
C HIS A 78 -0.20 9.11 6.39
N LYS A 79 -1.27 9.61 5.76
CA LYS A 79 -1.66 9.22 4.40
C LYS A 79 -0.57 9.53 3.38
N GLU A 80 0.18 10.61 3.61
CA GLU A 80 1.35 10.97 2.78
C GLU A 80 2.51 9.97 2.91
N ASN A 81 2.59 9.22 4.02
CA ASN A 81 3.68 8.29 4.29
C ASN A 81 3.37 6.83 3.93
N ILE A 82 2.17 6.55 3.42
CA ILE A 82 1.73 5.19 3.12
C ILE A 82 1.44 5.07 1.63
N GLY A 83 2.19 4.21 0.95
CA GLY A 83 1.83 3.71 -0.38
C GLY A 83 0.95 2.47 -0.24
N VAL A 84 -0.12 2.41 -1.02
CA VAL A 84 -1.05 1.27 -1.00
C VAL A 84 -1.25 0.75 -2.40
N VAL A 85 -1.16 -0.57 -2.54
CA VAL A 85 -1.48 -1.27 -3.79
C VAL A 85 -2.51 -2.34 -3.48
N PHE A 86 -3.67 -2.24 -4.08
CA PHE A 86 -4.75 -3.22 -3.98
C PHE A 86 -4.63 -4.28 -5.07
N ASP A 87 -5.38 -5.36 -4.94
CA ASP A 87 -5.54 -6.46 -5.92
C ASP A 87 -6.02 -5.97 -7.31
N GLU A 88 -6.73 -4.85 -7.33
CA GLU A 88 -7.23 -4.20 -8.54
C GLU A 88 -6.82 -2.73 -8.62
N CYS A 89 -6.63 -2.25 -9.85
CA CYS A 89 -6.42 -0.84 -10.13
C CYS A 89 -7.70 -0.04 -9.84
N LYS A 90 -7.64 0.86 -8.87
CA LYS A 90 -8.80 1.68 -8.44
C LYS A 90 -8.96 2.99 -9.23
N PHE A 91 -8.10 3.25 -10.21
CA PHE A 91 -8.22 4.46 -11.04
C PHE A 91 -9.32 4.31 -12.08
N HIS A 92 -9.99 5.43 -12.37
CA HIS A 92 -11.11 5.45 -13.33
C HIS A 92 -10.64 5.13 -14.76
N SER A 93 -11.38 4.28 -15.46
CA SER A 93 -10.97 3.69 -16.75
C SER A 93 -10.75 4.69 -17.89
N VAL A 94 -11.38 5.89 -17.84
CA VAL A 94 -11.24 6.94 -18.88
C VAL A 94 -9.96 7.76 -18.73
N LEU A 95 -9.35 7.79 -17.54
CA LEU A 95 -8.11 8.52 -17.29
C LEU A 95 -6.92 7.79 -17.92
N ASN A 96 -5.86 8.52 -18.19
CA ASN A 96 -4.56 7.97 -18.56
C ASN A 96 -3.53 8.21 -17.45
N ALA A 97 -2.31 7.69 -17.60
CA ALA A 97 -1.29 7.79 -16.56
C ALA A 97 -0.85 9.24 -16.28
N LYS A 98 -0.89 10.13 -17.28
CA LYS A 98 -0.57 11.57 -17.11
C LYS A 98 -1.63 12.27 -16.27
N ASP A 99 -2.92 12.00 -16.53
CA ASP A 99 -4.03 12.57 -15.77
C ASP A 99 -3.91 12.18 -14.29
N ILE A 100 -3.57 10.90 -14.03
CA ILE A 100 -3.38 10.40 -12.68
C ILE A 100 -2.18 11.06 -12.00
N ALA A 101 -1.04 11.17 -12.69
CA ALA A 101 0.15 11.84 -12.15
C ALA A 101 -0.18 13.30 -11.78
N GLN A 102 -0.93 14.01 -12.61
CA GLN A 102 -1.36 15.39 -12.33
C GLN A 102 -2.27 15.46 -11.10
N ILE A 103 -3.25 14.57 -10.97
CA ILE A 103 -4.15 14.51 -9.81
C ILE A 103 -3.36 14.21 -8.52
N LEU A 104 -2.48 13.20 -8.56
CA LEU A 104 -1.73 12.77 -7.39
C LEU A 104 -0.66 13.79 -6.98
N SER A 105 -0.02 14.48 -7.94
CA SER A 105 0.92 15.57 -7.64
C SER A 105 0.27 16.76 -6.93
N GLY A 106 -1.01 16.99 -7.15
CA GLY A 106 -1.80 17.97 -6.40
C GLY A 106 -2.21 17.50 -5.00
N SER A 107 -2.22 16.19 -4.76
CA SER A 107 -2.67 15.58 -3.50
C SER A 107 -1.53 15.24 -2.54
N TYR A 108 -0.37 14.85 -3.06
CA TYR A 108 0.82 14.46 -2.29
C TYR A 108 1.93 15.50 -2.40
N LYS A 109 2.31 16.14 -1.29
CA LYS A 109 3.41 17.11 -1.25
C LYS A 109 4.77 16.50 -1.61
N THR A 110 4.93 15.22 -1.33
CA THR A 110 6.14 14.43 -1.58
C THR A 110 6.16 13.78 -2.96
N TRP A 111 5.19 14.11 -3.85
CA TRP A 111 5.15 13.57 -5.20
C TRP A 111 6.40 13.90 -6.00
N ASP A 112 7.03 12.86 -6.57
CA ASP A 112 8.22 12.97 -7.39
C ASP A 112 7.90 12.59 -8.84
N MET A 113 7.74 13.60 -9.69
CA MET A 113 7.43 13.41 -11.11
C MET A 113 8.55 12.70 -11.86
N ASN A 114 9.82 12.99 -11.51
CA ASN A 114 10.95 12.32 -12.17
C ASN A 114 10.96 10.82 -11.86
N LEU A 115 10.70 10.45 -10.62
CA LEU A 115 10.59 9.05 -10.20
C LEU A 115 9.40 8.36 -10.88
N PHE A 116 8.27 9.04 -11.02
CA PHE A 116 7.12 8.54 -11.76
C PHE A 116 7.47 8.24 -13.23
N GLU A 117 8.08 9.18 -13.92
CA GLU A 117 8.46 9.02 -15.34
C GLU A 117 9.55 7.93 -15.53
N GLU A 118 10.50 7.84 -14.61
CA GLU A 118 11.52 6.80 -14.58
C GLU A 118 10.88 5.40 -14.50
N TYR A 119 9.97 5.18 -13.56
CA TYR A 119 9.26 3.91 -13.41
C TYR A 119 8.33 3.61 -14.57
N MET A 120 7.62 4.61 -15.10
CA MET A 120 6.77 4.42 -16.31
C MET A 120 7.59 3.90 -17.49
N LYS A 121 8.77 4.48 -17.72
CA LYS A 121 9.69 4.04 -18.76
C LYS A 121 10.27 2.66 -18.49
N ARG A 122 10.73 2.42 -17.27
CA ARG A 122 11.36 1.15 -16.86
C ARG A 122 10.41 -0.04 -16.98
N LEU A 123 9.15 0.14 -16.56
CA LEU A 123 8.13 -0.90 -16.57
C LEU A 123 7.31 -0.98 -17.87
N ASP A 124 7.68 -0.17 -18.87
CA ASP A 124 7.03 -0.10 -20.19
C ASP A 124 5.50 0.12 -20.07
N VAL A 125 5.08 1.09 -19.26
CA VAL A 125 3.67 1.47 -19.12
C VAL A 125 3.39 2.71 -19.97
N PRO A 126 2.42 2.64 -20.91
CA PRO A 126 2.15 3.75 -21.82
C PRO A 126 1.46 4.93 -21.10
N LEU A 127 2.03 6.14 -21.25
CA LEU A 127 1.55 7.37 -20.61
C LEU A 127 0.18 7.85 -21.10
N ASN A 128 -0.11 7.63 -22.40
CA ASN A 128 -1.25 8.28 -23.08
C ASN A 128 -2.45 7.35 -23.32
N LYS A 129 -2.31 6.04 -23.07
CA LYS A 129 -3.43 5.10 -23.16
C LYS A 129 -4.35 5.24 -21.98
N SER A 130 -5.66 5.20 -22.20
CA SER A 130 -6.63 5.16 -21.11
C SER A 130 -6.44 3.86 -20.30
N ILE A 131 -6.69 3.93 -18.99
CA ILE A 131 -6.57 2.78 -18.09
C ILE A 131 -7.45 1.61 -18.54
N GLY A 132 -8.63 1.90 -19.11
CA GLY A 132 -9.49 0.86 -19.68
C GLY A 132 -8.81 0.02 -20.75
N GLN A 133 -7.83 0.57 -21.48
CA GLN A 133 -7.09 -0.09 -22.55
C GLN A 133 -5.82 -0.82 -22.07
N LEU A 134 -5.45 -0.66 -20.80
CA LEU A 134 -4.28 -1.34 -20.23
C LEU A 134 -4.61 -2.79 -19.88
N SER A 135 -3.63 -3.68 -20.05
CA SER A 135 -3.72 -5.05 -19.54
C SER A 135 -3.79 -5.06 -18.00
N LYS A 136 -4.20 -6.19 -17.39
CA LYS A 136 -4.20 -6.34 -15.93
C LYS A 136 -2.80 -6.07 -15.34
N GLY A 137 -1.75 -6.61 -15.94
CA GLY A 137 -0.37 -6.39 -15.51
C GLY A 137 0.06 -4.93 -15.61
N MET A 138 -0.26 -4.23 -16.71
CA MET A 138 0.03 -2.80 -16.87
C MET A 138 -0.73 -1.93 -15.85
N LYS A 139 -1.98 -2.27 -15.54
CA LYS A 139 -2.76 -1.59 -14.50
C LYS A 139 -2.12 -1.75 -13.13
N MET A 140 -1.63 -2.95 -12.81
CA MET A 140 -0.93 -3.22 -11.56
C MET A 140 0.40 -2.47 -11.49
N LYS A 141 1.21 -2.50 -12.55
CA LYS A 141 2.44 -1.70 -12.67
C LYS A 141 2.15 -0.22 -12.41
N LEU A 142 1.13 0.36 -13.05
CA LEU A 142 0.72 1.76 -12.83
C LEU A 142 0.34 2.03 -11.36
N SER A 143 -0.42 1.14 -10.73
CA SER A 143 -0.80 1.29 -9.31
C SER A 143 0.43 1.32 -8.40
N ILE A 144 1.41 0.46 -8.64
CA ILE A 144 2.68 0.40 -7.91
C ILE A 144 3.51 1.67 -8.15
N ILE A 145 3.64 2.11 -9.42
CA ILE A 145 4.34 3.34 -9.76
C ILE A 145 3.75 4.53 -9.00
N CYS A 146 2.43 4.67 -9.02
CA CYS A 146 1.76 5.75 -8.29
C CYS A 146 1.99 5.67 -6.78
N ALA A 147 1.92 4.46 -6.20
CA ALA A 147 2.15 4.25 -4.77
C ALA A 147 3.58 4.58 -4.34
N LEU A 148 4.57 4.42 -5.21
CA LEU A 148 5.98 4.69 -4.89
C LEU A 148 6.40 6.12 -5.22
N SER A 149 5.74 6.79 -6.17
CA SER A 149 6.15 8.11 -6.65
C SER A 149 5.95 9.25 -5.65
N HIS A 150 5.19 9.05 -4.58
CA HIS A 150 5.12 10.01 -3.47
C HIS A 150 6.10 9.71 -2.32
N ARG A 151 7.06 8.78 -2.54
CA ARG A 151 8.13 8.40 -1.59
C ARG A 151 7.60 8.00 -0.21
N PRO A 152 6.73 6.99 -0.13
CA PRO A 152 6.15 6.54 1.14
C PRO A 152 7.23 5.92 2.05
N GLN A 153 6.99 5.95 3.36
CA GLN A 153 7.80 5.23 4.36
C GLN A 153 7.27 3.80 4.61
N ILE A 154 6.01 3.57 4.33
CA ILE A 154 5.34 2.27 4.48
C ILE A 154 4.68 1.92 3.15
N LEU A 155 4.86 0.69 2.70
CA LEU A 155 4.17 0.13 1.54
C LEU A 155 3.25 -1.01 2.01
N ILE A 156 1.95 -0.89 1.73
CA ILE A 156 0.95 -1.91 2.02
C ILE A 156 0.50 -2.53 0.71
N LEU A 157 0.58 -3.85 0.63
CA LEU A 157 0.22 -4.63 -0.55
C LEU A 157 -0.91 -5.59 -0.19
N ASP A 158 -2.07 -5.43 -0.82
CA ASP A 158 -3.21 -6.34 -0.68
C ASP A 158 -3.32 -7.17 -1.96
N GLU A 159 -2.76 -8.38 -1.95
CA GLU A 159 -2.75 -9.33 -3.07
C GLU A 159 -2.24 -8.76 -4.41
N ALA A 160 -1.34 -7.79 -4.37
CA ALA A 160 -0.88 -6.99 -5.51
C ALA A 160 -0.23 -7.80 -6.67
N THR A 161 0.10 -9.08 -6.47
CA THR A 161 0.69 -9.94 -7.50
C THR A 161 -0.21 -11.10 -7.92
N THR A 162 -1.43 -11.19 -7.35
CA THR A 162 -2.35 -12.30 -7.60
C THR A 162 -2.88 -12.29 -9.03
N GLY A 163 -2.72 -13.44 -9.71
CA GLY A 163 -3.20 -13.63 -11.09
C GLY A 163 -2.44 -12.83 -12.14
N LEU A 164 -1.22 -12.40 -11.84
CA LEU A 164 -0.26 -11.87 -12.82
C LEU A 164 0.57 -13.02 -13.42
N ASP A 165 1.03 -12.81 -14.66
CA ASP A 165 2.00 -13.75 -15.25
C ASP A 165 3.35 -13.69 -14.51
N PRO A 166 4.17 -14.76 -14.59
CA PRO A 166 5.43 -14.84 -13.84
C PRO A 166 6.39 -13.69 -14.14
N VAL A 167 6.50 -13.25 -15.39
CA VAL A 167 7.45 -12.19 -15.81
C VAL A 167 7.07 -10.86 -15.14
N VAL A 168 5.79 -10.47 -15.21
CA VAL A 168 5.31 -9.24 -14.56
C VAL A 168 5.46 -9.32 -13.05
N ARG A 169 5.26 -10.50 -12.46
CA ARG A 169 5.46 -10.71 -11.02
C ARG A 169 6.91 -10.47 -10.61
N ASP A 170 7.88 -11.00 -11.36
CA ASP A 170 9.30 -10.85 -11.06
C ASP A 170 9.73 -9.39 -11.18
N GLU A 171 9.31 -8.67 -12.23
CA GLU A 171 9.57 -7.23 -12.37
C GLU A 171 9.04 -6.40 -11.18
N ILE A 172 7.86 -6.76 -10.66
CA ILE A 172 7.24 -6.11 -9.51
C ILE A 172 8.00 -6.43 -8.22
N LEU A 173 8.43 -7.67 -8.03
CA LEU A 173 9.21 -8.08 -6.86
C LEU A 173 10.55 -7.35 -6.80
N ASP A 174 11.24 -7.15 -7.93
CA ASP A 174 12.47 -6.37 -7.99
C ASP A 174 12.26 -4.93 -7.49
N ILE A 175 11.16 -4.29 -7.86
CA ILE A 175 10.81 -2.95 -7.39
C ILE A 175 10.54 -2.93 -5.88
N PHE A 176 9.88 -3.94 -5.33
CA PHE A 176 9.67 -4.03 -3.89
C PHE A 176 10.97 -4.25 -3.12
N LEU A 177 11.90 -5.03 -3.66
CA LEU A 177 13.24 -5.21 -3.09
C LEU A 177 14.05 -3.90 -3.11
N GLU A 178 13.96 -3.13 -4.19
CA GLU A 178 14.58 -1.80 -4.23
C GLU A 178 13.96 -0.82 -3.23
N PHE A 179 12.65 -0.83 -3.07
CA PHE A 179 11.98 -0.03 -2.04
C PHE A 179 12.45 -0.41 -0.64
N TYR A 180 12.61 -1.70 -0.36
CA TYR A 180 13.09 -2.20 0.93
C TYR A 180 14.54 -1.82 1.22
N SER A 181 15.38 -1.71 0.20
CA SER A 181 16.82 -1.42 0.35
C SER A 181 17.15 0.07 0.50
N ARG A 182 16.17 0.95 0.40
CA ARG A 182 16.31 2.41 0.63
C ARG A 182 16.17 2.77 2.09
#